data_f19f08735fb58f7347767d506736fe82
#
_entry.id   f19f08735fb58f7347767d506736fe82
#
_cell.length_a   1.000
_cell.length_b   1.000
_cell.length_c   1.000
_cell.angle_alpha   90.00
_cell.angle_beta   90.00
_cell.angle_gamma   90.00
#
_symmetry.space_group_name_H-M   'P 1'
#
loop_
_entity.id
_entity.type
_entity.pdbx_description
1 polymer ?
#
loop_
_entity_poly.entity_id
_entity_poly.type
_entity_poly.pdbx_seq_one_letter_code
_entity_poly.pdbx_strand_id
1 'polypeptide(L)'
;MNEMLKDLLAAGVKWELGDTAIGFLSDVGGQPPAPARTKVFSVVPPVSPIAPVSIETARACAARPTTTCALNRMISEFNHPLRAGATNVVLPHVADNPNGILIITDIPSSEDDASGKILSGGAGELLDKMLNAIGMSRENVHISPIVFWRTPGGRTPARGELDLSRPFLDRFIELTEPRIIITLGTVAAAEICGVDLMKQFGAETNLDSGVHVFSIYHPNYLILKPAAKASVWTVLQNVQNLLKSL
;
A
#
# COMPACT_ATOMS: atom_id res chain seq x y z
N MET A 1 37.10 16.92 -27.12
CA MET A 1 36.81 17.49 -25.77
C MET A 1 35.28 17.43 -25.61
N ASN A 2 34.82 16.65 -24.66
CA ASN A 2 33.39 16.28 -24.54
C ASN A 2 32.54 17.51 -24.14
N GLU A 3 31.36 17.71 -24.73
CA GLU A 3 30.47 18.87 -24.44
C GLU A 3 30.13 18.99 -22.94
N MET A 4 29.97 17.86 -22.29
CA MET A 4 29.73 17.78 -20.83
C MET A 4 30.85 18.41 -19.98
N LEU A 5 32.09 18.41 -20.45
CA LEU A 5 33.23 19.07 -19.80
C LEU A 5 33.18 20.61 -19.95
N LYS A 6 32.60 21.11 -21.04
CA LYS A 6 32.45 22.55 -21.28
C LYS A 6 31.38 23.16 -20.39
N ASP A 7 30.28 22.41 -20.15
CA ASP A 7 29.20 22.85 -19.26
C ASP A 7 29.62 22.88 -17.78
N LEU A 8 30.48 21.95 -17.35
CA LEU A 8 31.04 21.94 -16.00
C LEU A 8 32.02 23.10 -15.76
N LEU A 9 32.81 23.47 -16.77
CA LEU A 9 33.70 24.64 -16.70
C LEU A 9 32.91 25.96 -16.67
N ALA A 10 31.80 26.04 -17.40
CA ALA A 10 30.89 27.20 -17.38
C ALA A 10 30.17 27.37 -16.03
N ALA A 11 29.97 26.26 -15.29
CA ALA A 11 29.40 26.23 -13.94
C ALA A 11 30.41 26.56 -12.83
N GLY A 12 31.65 26.95 -13.18
CA GLY A 12 32.66 27.37 -12.20
C GLY A 12 33.39 26.25 -11.48
N VAL A 13 33.32 25.02 -11.93
CA VAL A 13 34.06 23.89 -11.36
C VAL A 13 35.48 23.91 -11.91
N LYS A 14 36.45 24.26 -11.07
CA LYS A 14 37.89 24.21 -11.39
C LYS A 14 38.47 22.82 -11.07
N TRP A 15 39.02 22.17 -12.11
CA TRP A 15 39.78 20.93 -11.98
C TRP A 15 41.24 21.25 -12.19
N GLU A 16 42.08 20.92 -11.23
CA GLU A 16 43.54 20.84 -11.43
C GLU A 16 43.91 19.33 -11.48
N LEU A 17 44.14 18.85 -12.67
CA LEU A 17 44.74 17.52 -12.86
C LEU A 17 46.28 17.72 -12.78
N GLY A 18 46.87 17.19 -11.72
CA GLY A 18 48.31 17.07 -11.66
C GLY A 18 48.80 16.03 -12.67
N ASP A 19 49.92 16.34 -13.37
CA ASP A 19 50.51 15.50 -14.41
C ASP A 19 51.15 14.18 -13.92
N THR A 20 51.06 13.88 -12.62
CA THR A 20 51.62 12.64 -12.05
C THR A 20 50.53 11.82 -11.38
N ALA A 21 50.42 10.55 -11.79
CA ALA A 21 49.59 9.57 -11.10
C ALA A 21 50.09 9.40 -9.65
N ILE A 22 49.27 9.84 -8.67
CA ILE A 22 49.57 9.58 -7.26
C ILE A 22 49.29 8.09 -7.02
N GLY A 23 50.36 7.30 -6.95
CA GLY A 23 50.24 5.89 -6.54
C GLY A 23 49.83 5.81 -5.09
N PHE A 24 48.63 5.30 -4.84
CA PHE A 24 48.04 5.10 -3.49
C PHE A 24 48.75 4.03 -2.66
N LEU A 25 49.88 3.46 -3.12
CA LEU A 25 50.51 2.28 -2.50
C LEU A 25 52.03 2.44 -2.23
N SER A 26 52.62 3.63 -2.27
CA SER A 26 54.02 3.81 -1.88
C SER A 26 54.19 5.02 -0.95
N ASP A 27 54.84 4.76 0.16
CA ASP A 27 55.34 5.67 1.18
C ASP A 27 54.35 6.22 2.21
N VAL A 28 53.96 5.34 3.12
CA VAL A 28 53.79 5.73 4.52
C VAL A 28 54.74 4.93 5.39
N GLY A 29 56.00 5.34 5.42
CA GLY A 29 56.96 4.98 6.47
C GLY A 29 56.59 5.67 7.76
N GLY A 30 55.46 5.29 8.35
CA GLY A 30 54.99 5.69 9.65
C GLY A 30 54.73 4.45 10.49
N GLN A 31 55.37 4.38 11.66
CA GLN A 31 55.12 3.34 12.66
C GLN A 31 53.61 3.13 12.84
N PRO A 32 53.10 1.88 12.82
CA PRO A 32 51.66 1.65 12.96
C PRO A 32 51.20 2.22 14.31
N PRO A 33 50.12 3.00 14.35
CA PRO A 33 49.55 3.47 15.60
C PRO A 33 49.15 2.25 16.45
N ALA A 34 49.48 2.34 17.76
CA ALA A 34 49.11 1.33 18.73
C ALA A 34 47.62 0.93 18.54
N PRO A 35 47.25 -0.36 18.67
CA PRO A 35 45.89 -0.81 18.42
C PRO A 35 44.93 0.00 19.29
N ALA A 36 44.11 0.83 18.64
CA ALA A 36 43.00 1.50 19.30
C ALA A 36 42.13 0.41 19.95
N ARG A 37 41.91 0.56 21.27
CA ARG A 37 40.98 -0.32 22.00
C ARG A 37 39.70 -0.40 21.22
N THR A 38 39.47 -1.52 20.55
CA THR A 38 38.25 -1.87 19.89
C THR A 38 37.14 -1.77 20.96
N LYS A 39 36.28 -0.76 20.87
CA LYS A 39 35.03 -0.78 21.62
C LYS A 39 34.37 -2.05 21.19
N VAL A 40 34.32 -3.04 22.07
CA VAL A 40 33.49 -4.23 21.88
C VAL A 40 32.07 -3.71 21.80
N PHE A 41 31.57 -3.56 20.58
CA PHE A 41 30.14 -3.44 20.40
C PHE A 41 29.56 -4.69 21.00
N SER A 42 28.81 -4.54 22.08
CA SER A 42 28.01 -5.65 22.62
C SER A 42 27.27 -6.24 21.46
N VAL A 43 27.61 -7.49 21.11
CA VAL A 43 26.88 -8.26 20.12
C VAL A 43 25.47 -8.33 20.67
N VAL A 44 24.55 -7.55 20.08
CA VAL A 44 23.13 -7.73 20.30
C VAL A 44 22.90 -9.22 20.01
N PRO A 45 22.39 -10.01 20.95
CA PRO A 45 22.15 -11.43 20.70
C PRO A 45 21.39 -11.54 19.38
N PRO A 46 21.74 -12.50 18.52
CA PRO A 46 21.02 -12.68 17.27
C PRO A 46 19.55 -12.81 17.63
N VAL A 47 18.76 -11.86 17.13
CA VAL A 47 17.29 -11.97 17.19
C VAL A 47 17.01 -13.33 16.58
N SER A 48 16.48 -14.27 17.38
CA SER A 48 16.11 -15.59 16.91
C SER A 48 15.35 -15.41 15.60
N PRO A 49 15.67 -16.13 14.53
CA PRO A 49 14.95 -16.01 13.28
C PRO A 49 13.48 -16.25 13.60
N ILE A 50 12.68 -15.21 13.53
CA ILE A 50 11.23 -15.31 13.69
C ILE A 50 10.80 -16.30 12.63
N ALA A 51 10.23 -17.43 13.06
CA ALA A 51 9.77 -18.47 12.16
C ALA A 51 8.94 -17.82 11.04
N PRO A 52 9.13 -18.22 9.78
CA PRO A 52 8.39 -17.63 8.69
C PRO A 52 6.90 -17.79 8.99
N VAL A 53 6.18 -16.69 8.98
CA VAL A 53 4.73 -16.67 9.24
C VAL A 53 4.06 -17.46 8.12
N SER A 54 3.30 -18.50 8.50
CA SER A 54 2.59 -19.33 7.52
C SER A 54 1.18 -18.77 7.25
N ILE A 55 0.61 -19.19 6.11
CA ILE A 55 -0.78 -18.86 5.76
C ILE A 55 -1.75 -19.43 6.80
N GLU A 56 -1.46 -20.62 7.35
CA GLU A 56 -2.27 -21.22 8.42
C GLU A 56 -2.27 -20.37 9.68
N THR A 57 -1.12 -19.79 10.03
CA THR A 57 -1.03 -18.84 11.15
C THR A 57 -1.86 -17.58 10.88
N ALA A 58 -1.80 -17.03 9.66
CA ALA A 58 -2.60 -15.88 9.27
C ALA A 58 -4.11 -16.19 9.37
N ARG A 59 -4.54 -17.35 8.86
CA ARG A 59 -5.94 -17.81 8.96
C ARG A 59 -6.38 -17.99 10.41
N ALA A 60 -5.56 -18.64 11.24
CA ALA A 60 -5.86 -18.82 12.65
C ALA A 60 -5.95 -17.50 13.42
N CYS A 61 -5.12 -16.52 13.09
CA CYS A 61 -5.18 -15.17 13.67
C CYS A 61 -6.43 -14.43 13.20
N ALA A 62 -6.73 -14.46 11.91
CA ALA A 62 -7.86 -13.76 11.32
C ALA A 62 -9.23 -14.30 11.78
N ALA A 63 -9.32 -15.60 12.12
CA ALA A 63 -10.56 -16.22 12.59
C ALA A 63 -10.97 -15.84 14.01
N ARG A 64 -10.04 -15.35 14.85
CA ARG A 64 -10.30 -15.06 16.28
C ARG A 64 -11.17 -13.82 16.51
N PRO A 65 -10.94 -12.68 15.84
CA PRO A 65 -11.70 -11.46 16.06
C PRO A 65 -13.18 -11.63 15.71
N THR A 66 -14.06 -11.17 16.59
CA THR A 66 -15.52 -11.13 16.38
C THR A 66 -16.03 -9.72 16.10
N THR A 67 -15.15 -8.72 16.14
CA THR A 67 -15.45 -7.31 15.83
C THR A 67 -14.36 -6.71 14.95
N THR A 68 -14.71 -5.68 14.20
CA THR A 68 -13.77 -4.94 13.35
C THR A 68 -12.65 -4.28 14.17
N CYS A 69 -12.94 -3.80 15.37
CA CYS A 69 -11.94 -3.23 16.29
C CYS A 69 -10.93 -4.29 16.75
N ALA A 70 -11.39 -5.49 17.12
CA ALA A 70 -10.51 -6.61 17.50
C ALA A 70 -9.67 -7.09 16.30
N LEU A 71 -10.25 -7.07 15.09
CA LEU A 71 -9.54 -7.41 13.85
C LEU A 71 -8.43 -6.39 13.56
N ASN A 72 -8.72 -5.09 13.66
CA ASN A 72 -7.72 -4.03 13.45
C ASN A 72 -6.55 -4.16 14.44
N ARG A 73 -6.83 -4.51 15.69
CA ARG A 73 -5.78 -4.80 16.67
C ARG A 73 -4.96 -6.03 16.26
N MET A 74 -5.59 -7.10 15.84
CA MET A 74 -4.90 -8.32 15.38
C MET A 74 -4.00 -8.04 14.18
N ILE A 75 -4.47 -7.24 13.20
CA ILE A 75 -3.67 -6.81 12.05
C ILE A 75 -2.44 -6.03 12.53
N SER A 76 -2.60 -5.09 13.46
CA SER A 76 -1.49 -4.27 13.97
C SER A 76 -0.42 -5.08 14.72
N GLU A 77 -0.80 -6.20 15.32
CA GLU A 77 0.09 -7.11 16.05
C GLU A 77 0.70 -8.20 15.16
N PHE A 78 0.13 -8.45 13.98
CA PHE A 78 0.56 -9.52 13.08
C PHE A 78 1.94 -9.26 12.49
N ASN A 79 2.80 -10.29 12.51
CA ASN A 79 4.18 -10.19 12.01
C ASN A 79 4.28 -10.47 10.52
N HIS A 80 3.67 -9.63 9.70
CA HIS A 80 3.74 -9.73 8.25
C HIS A 80 5.12 -9.34 7.71
N PRO A 81 5.67 -9.99 6.66
CA PRO A 81 6.98 -9.66 6.09
C PRO A 81 7.14 -8.20 5.66
N LEU A 82 6.08 -7.57 5.14
CA LEU A 82 6.09 -6.15 4.73
C LEU A 82 6.23 -5.19 5.91
N ARG A 83 5.92 -5.62 7.13
CA ARG A 83 5.97 -4.77 8.32
C ARG A 83 7.37 -4.19 8.58
N ALA A 84 8.42 -4.96 8.27
CA ALA A 84 9.80 -4.52 8.49
C ALA A 84 10.20 -3.33 7.61
N GLY A 85 9.55 -3.14 6.47
CA GLY A 85 9.84 -2.06 5.51
C GLY A 85 8.83 -0.92 5.50
N ALA A 86 7.72 -1.04 6.24
CA ALA A 86 6.70 -0.01 6.37
C ALA A 86 6.92 0.85 7.62
N THR A 87 6.54 2.11 7.55
CA THR A 87 6.60 3.06 8.69
C THR A 87 5.42 2.81 9.63
N ASN A 88 4.24 2.65 9.07
CA ASN A 88 3.00 2.40 9.79
C ASN A 88 2.23 1.21 9.21
N VAL A 89 1.36 0.64 10.03
CA VAL A 89 0.29 -0.22 9.55
C VAL A 89 -0.89 0.65 9.12
N VAL A 90 -1.42 0.41 7.92
CA VAL A 90 -2.60 1.12 7.40
C VAL A 90 -3.81 0.23 7.64
N LEU A 91 -4.52 0.52 8.71
CA LEU A 91 -5.67 -0.25 9.14
C LEU A 91 -6.92 0.05 8.32
N PRO A 92 -7.85 -0.91 8.17
CA PRO A 92 -9.17 -0.65 7.64
C PRO A 92 -9.89 0.47 8.37
N HIS A 93 -10.53 1.34 7.60
CA HIS A 93 -11.45 2.35 8.11
C HIS A 93 -12.84 1.71 8.30
N VAL A 94 -13.37 1.86 9.51
CA VAL A 94 -14.71 1.36 9.87
C VAL A 94 -15.66 2.55 9.89
N ALA A 95 -16.72 2.46 9.13
CA ALA A 95 -17.75 3.50 9.08
C ALA A 95 -18.54 3.55 10.40
N ASP A 96 -18.90 4.76 10.85
CA ASP A 96 -19.72 4.95 12.03
C ASP A 96 -21.19 4.60 11.75
N ASN A 97 -21.68 4.90 10.53
CA ASN A 97 -23.07 4.64 10.09
C ASN A 97 -23.05 3.90 8.74
N PRO A 98 -22.69 2.60 8.71
CA PRO A 98 -22.47 1.89 7.47
C PRO A 98 -23.73 1.76 6.63
N ASN A 99 -23.61 1.98 5.31
CA ASN A 99 -24.69 1.88 4.34
C ASN A 99 -24.67 0.58 3.52
N GLY A 100 -23.78 -0.35 3.87
CA GLY A 100 -23.59 -1.63 3.16
C GLY A 100 -22.60 -1.55 2.00
N ILE A 101 -21.79 -0.47 1.92
CA ILE A 101 -20.70 -0.37 0.94
C ILE A 101 -19.35 -0.59 1.62
N LEU A 102 -18.53 -1.41 0.99
CA LEU A 102 -17.11 -1.60 1.30
C LEU A 102 -16.26 -1.18 0.09
N ILE A 103 -15.31 -0.31 0.31
CA ILE A 103 -14.30 0.05 -0.67
C ILE A 103 -13.03 -0.75 -0.39
N ILE A 104 -12.51 -1.45 -1.40
CA ILE A 104 -11.25 -2.18 -1.29
C ILE A 104 -10.24 -1.51 -2.23
N THR A 105 -9.19 -0.95 -1.66
CA THR A 105 -8.13 -0.27 -2.42
C THR A 105 -6.91 -1.15 -2.61
N ASP A 106 -6.08 -0.81 -3.57
CA ASP A 106 -4.78 -1.45 -3.80
C ASP A 106 -3.87 -1.36 -2.55
N ILE A 107 -2.59 -1.21 -2.74
CA ILE A 107 -1.60 -1.10 -1.67
C ILE A 107 -1.58 0.31 -1.06
N PRO A 108 -1.18 0.45 0.21
CA PRO A 108 -0.95 1.74 0.83
C PRO A 108 0.08 2.59 0.06
N SER A 109 -0.23 3.86 -0.14
CA SER A 109 0.67 4.85 -0.71
C SER A 109 1.76 5.27 0.27
N SER A 110 2.70 6.12 -0.16
CA SER A 110 3.68 6.74 0.74
C SER A 110 3.03 7.68 1.77
N GLU A 111 1.96 8.34 1.38
CA GLU A 111 1.21 9.23 2.26
C GLU A 111 0.41 8.45 3.30
N ASP A 112 -0.17 7.31 2.90
CA ASP A 112 -0.85 6.39 3.81
C ASP A 112 0.12 5.79 4.84
N ASP A 113 1.29 5.35 4.38
CA ASP A 113 2.33 4.80 5.24
C ASP A 113 2.88 5.85 6.23
N ALA A 114 3.04 7.09 5.78
CA ALA A 114 3.50 8.19 6.64
C ALA A 114 2.46 8.59 7.68
N SER A 115 1.17 8.61 7.31
CA SER A 115 0.07 9.05 8.18
C SER A 115 -0.56 7.93 9.01
N GLY A 116 -0.39 6.66 8.60
CA GLY A 116 -1.12 5.51 9.15
C GLY A 116 -2.61 5.49 8.77
N LYS A 117 -3.05 6.34 7.85
CA LYS A 117 -4.45 6.46 7.42
C LYS A 117 -4.62 6.00 5.99
N ILE A 118 -5.67 5.19 5.76
CA ILE A 118 -6.00 4.69 4.43
C ILE A 118 -6.52 5.81 3.53
N LEU A 119 -6.06 5.80 2.27
CA LEU A 119 -6.42 6.79 1.25
C LEU A 119 -6.29 8.23 1.81
N SER A 120 -5.07 8.57 2.21
CA SER A 120 -4.67 9.91 2.64
C SER A 120 -4.19 10.75 1.47
N GLY A 121 -3.90 12.03 1.72
CA GLY A 121 -3.40 12.95 0.71
C GLY A 121 -4.36 13.17 -0.46
N GLY A 122 -3.80 13.49 -1.63
CA GLY A 122 -4.57 13.85 -2.82
C GLY A 122 -5.51 12.76 -3.33
N ALA A 123 -5.13 11.48 -3.16
CA ALA A 123 -6.00 10.35 -3.52
C ALA A 123 -7.23 10.29 -2.61
N GLY A 124 -7.02 10.51 -1.32
CA GLY A 124 -8.11 10.56 -0.34
C GLY A 124 -9.06 11.71 -0.57
N GLU A 125 -8.53 12.92 -0.81
CA GLU A 125 -9.36 14.08 -1.14
C GLU A 125 -10.21 13.86 -2.40
N LEU A 126 -9.66 13.18 -3.41
CA LEU A 126 -10.42 12.86 -4.60
C LEU A 126 -11.51 11.83 -4.30
N LEU A 127 -11.19 10.79 -3.53
CA LEU A 127 -12.21 9.80 -3.11
C LEU A 127 -13.34 10.48 -2.34
N ASP A 128 -13.03 11.37 -1.40
CA ASP A 128 -14.03 12.09 -0.61
C ASP A 128 -14.97 12.92 -1.50
N LYS A 129 -14.41 13.59 -2.53
CA LYS A 129 -15.21 14.30 -3.54
C LYS A 129 -16.08 13.35 -4.37
N MET A 130 -15.56 12.17 -4.73
CA MET A 130 -16.31 11.15 -5.47
C MET A 130 -17.48 10.60 -4.63
N LEU A 131 -17.24 10.31 -3.37
CA LEU A 131 -18.29 9.85 -2.44
C LEU A 131 -19.35 10.93 -2.22
N ASN A 132 -18.94 12.16 -1.94
CA ASN A 132 -19.86 13.28 -1.75
C ASN A 132 -20.77 13.52 -2.97
N ALA A 133 -20.24 13.34 -4.19
CA ALA A 133 -21.00 13.50 -5.42
C ALA A 133 -22.14 12.50 -5.58
N ILE A 134 -22.09 11.35 -4.90
CA ILE A 134 -23.16 10.34 -4.84
C ILE A 134 -23.89 10.32 -3.49
N GLY A 135 -23.71 11.38 -2.67
CA GLY A 135 -24.38 11.54 -1.37
C GLY A 135 -23.84 10.65 -0.26
N MET A 136 -22.58 10.27 -0.32
CA MET A 136 -21.91 9.41 0.64
C MET A 136 -20.68 10.13 1.25
N SER A 137 -20.16 9.59 2.34
CA SER A 137 -18.93 10.03 3.00
C SER A 137 -18.21 8.84 3.62
N ARG A 138 -17.01 9.06 4.16
CA ARG A 138 -16.31 8.01 4.94
C ARG A 138 -17.11 7.55 6.16
N GLU A 139 -18.00 8.35 6.68
CA GLU A 139 -18.88 7.96 7.79
C GLU A 139 -19.85 6.83 7.41
N ASN A 140 -20.14 6.68 6.11
CA ASN A 140 -21.11 5.72 5.62
C ASN A 140 -20.49 4.49 4.93
N VAL A 141 -19.20 4.53 4.57
CA VAL A 141 -18.55 3.46 3.82
C VAL A 141 -17.35 2.90 4.56
N HIS A 142 -17.25 1.59 4.58
CA HIS A 142 -16.03 0.92 5.06
C HIS A 142 -14.95 1.01 3.98
N ILE A 143 -13.67 1.07 4.38
CA ILE A 143 -12.55 1.09 3.44
C ILE A 143 -11.45 0.18 3.94
N SER A 144 -10.95 -0.73 3.12
CA SER A 144 -9.83 -1.62 3.45
C SER A 144 -8.79 -1.65 2.33
N PRO A 145 -7.50 -1.67 2.63
CA PRO A 145 -6.49 -2.00 1.64
C PRO A 145 -6.41 -3.52 1.46
N ILE A 146 -5.86 -3.98 0.33
CA ILE A 146 -5.59 -5.40 0.10
C ILE A 146 -4.49 -5.93 1.00
N VAL A 147 -3.45 -5.12 1.21
CA VAL A 147 -2.37 -5.36 2.16
C VAL A 147 -2.27 -4.17 3.10
N PHE A 148 -1.95 -4.43 4.37
CA PHE A 148 -2.01 -3.42 5.43
C PHE A 148 -0.68 -2.68 5.65
N TRP A 149 0.35 -3.04 4.91
CA TRP A 149 1.68 -2.46 4.97
C TRP A 149 2.14 -2.06 3.57
N ARG A 150 2.78 -0.91 3.47
CA ARG A 150 3.32 -0.45 2.21
C ARG A 150 4.43 -1.38 1.70
N THR A 151 4.38 -1.73 0.43
CA THR A 151 5.45 -2.49 -0.21
C THR A 151 6.70 -1.63 -0.45
N PRO A 152 7.91 -2.17 -0.34
CA PRO A 152 9.13 -1.44 -0.65
C PRO A 152 9.07 -0.82 -2.05
N GLY A 153 9.30 0.50 -2.13
CA GLY A 153 9.24 1.23 -3.40
C GLY A 153 7.85 1.32 -4.05
N GLY A 154 6.78 0.88 -3.38
CA GLY A 154 5.42 0.88 -3.96
C GLY A 154 5.22 -0.17 -5.06
N ARG A 155 6.03 -1.24 -5.09
CA ARG A 155 5.88 -2.34 -6.03
C ARG A 155 4.59 -3.12 -5.81
N THR A 156 4.12 -3.82 -6.82
CA THR A 156 3.04 -4.80 -6.64
C THR A 156 3.45 -5.84 -5.60
N PRO A 157 2.56 -6.21 -4.65
CA PRO A 157 2.83 -7.25 -3.68
C PRO A 157 3.13 -8.59 -4.35
N ALA A 158 4.05 -9.36 -3.76
CA ALA A 158 4.26 -10.74 -4.17
C ALA A 158 3.08 -11.62 -3.75
N ARG A 159 2.87 -12.75 -4.45
CA ARG A 159 1.76 -13.65 -4.15
C ARG A 159 1.71 -14.06 -2.68
N GLY A 160 2.86 -14.44 -2.08
CA GLY A 160 2.93 -14.79 -0.67
C GLY A 160 2.58 -13.66 0.30
N GLU A 161 2.81 -12.40 -0.07
CA GLU A 161 2.42 -11.23 0.72
C GLU A 161 0.89 -11.02 0.67
N LEU A 162 0.29 -11.23 -0.49
CA LEU A 162 -1.17 -11.22 -0.65
C LEU A 162 -1.82 -12.36 0.13
N ASP A 163 -1.29 -13.58 0.02
CA ASP A 163 -1.82 -14.77 0.68
C ASP A 163 -1.80 -14.66 2.21
N LEU A 164 -0.81 -13.95 2.78
CA LEU A 164 -0.74 -13.68 4.22
C LEU A 164 -1.71 -12.59 4.67
N SER A 165 -2.03 -11.63 3.81
CA SER A 165 -2.96 -10.53 4.11
C SER A 165 -4.42 -10.92 3.87
N ARG A 166 -4.67 -11.80 2.90
CA ARG A 166 -6.00 -12.20 2.44
C ARG A 166 -6.94 -12.68 3.56
N PRO A 167 -6.54 -13.53 4.52
CA PRO A 167 -7.43 -13.98 5.59
C PRO A 167 -8.00 -12.83 6.43
N PHE A 168 -7.22 -11.78 6.67
CA PHE A 168 -7.67 -10.60 7.43
C PHE A 168 -8.67 -9.77 6.63
N LEU A 169 -8.45 -9.63 5.31
CA LEU A 169 -9.38 -8.95 4.43
C LEU A 169 -10.71 -9.71 4.32
N ASP A 170 -10.65 -11.03 4.14
CA ASP A 170 -11.84 -11.89 4.10
C ASP A 170 -12.64 -11.76 5.41
N ARG A 171 -11.93 -11.77 6.56
CA ARG A 171 -12.58 -11.58 7.86
C ARG A 171 -13.20 -10.18 8.00
N PHE A 172 -12.57 -9.15 7.45
CA PHE A 172 -13.14 -7.81 7.44
C PHE A 172 -14.42 -7.75 6.60
N ILE A 173 -14.44 -8.40 5.44
CA ILE A 173 -15.64 -8.53 4.60
C ILE A 173 -16.75 -9.26 5.36
N GLU A 174 -16.44 -10.39 6.01
CA GLU A 174 -17.41 -11.12 6.82
C GLU A 174 -18.00 -10.28 7.97
N LEU A 175 -17.17 -9.51 8.68
CA LEU A 175 -17.61 -8.70 9.82
C LEU A 175 -18.39 -7.44 9.42
N THR A 176 -18.20 -6.94 8.21
CA THR A 176 -18.87 -5.73 7.71
C THR A 176 -20.11 -6.04 6.87
N GLU A 177 -20.27 -7.29 6.44
CA GLU A 177 -21.42 -7.79 5.66
C GLU A 177 -21.86 -6.82 4.53
N PRO A 178 -20.94 -6.42 3.63
CA PRO A 178 -21.26 -5.45 2.59
C PRO A 178 -22.24 -6.05 1.58
N ARG A 179 -23.16 -5.23 1.07
CA ARG A 179 -24.01 -5.56 -0.08
C ARG A 179 -23.32 -5.22 -1.39
N ILE A 180 -22.48 -4.18 -1.37
CA ILE A 180 -21.74 -3.72 -2.54
C ILE A 180 -20.27 -3.56 -2.15
N ILE A 181 -19.35 -4.06 -2.99
CA ILE A 181 -17.92 -3.82 -2.90
C ILE A 181 -17.50 -2.96 -4.09
N ILE A 182 -16.70 -1.94 -3.85
CA ILE A 182 -16.05 -1.14 -4.89
C ILE A 182 -14.56 -1.38 -4.80
N THR A 183 -13.95 -1.98 -5.82
CA THR A 183 -12.50 -2.13 -5.88
C THR A 183 -11.85 -0.94 -6.58
N LEU A 184 -10.82 -0.36 -5.94
CA LEU A 184 -10.05 0.76 -6.46
C LEU A 184 -8.68 0.29 -6.92
N GLY A 185 -8.52 0.13 -8.25
CA GLY A 185 -7.25 -0.25 -8.86
C GLY A 185 -7.19 -1.68 -9.37
N THR A 186 -6.06 -2.00 -9.99
CA THR A 186 -5.91 -3.26 -10.74
C THR A 186 -5.65 -4.46 -9.85
N VAL A 187 -4.92 -4.29 -8.76
CA VAL A 187 -4.60 -5.38 -7.83
C VAL A 187 -5.85 -5.77 -7.04
N ALA A 188 -6.61 -4.76 -6.56
CA ALA A 188 -7.87 -4.99 -5.86
C ALA A 188 -8.89 -5.70 -6.74
N ALA A 189 -9.06 -5.28 -8.00
CA ALA A 189 -9.97 -5.91 -8.94
C ALA A 189 -9.59 -7.37 -9.21
N ALA A 190 -8.30 -7.64 -9.45
CA ALA A 190 -7.81 -8.99 -9.73
C ALA A 190 -7.98 -9.91 -8.52
N GLU A 191 -7.66 -9.44 -7.31
CA GLU A 191 -7.69 -10.28 -6.10
C GLU A 191 -9.10 -10.54 -5.56
N ILE A 192 -10.03 -9.61 -5.74
CA ILE A 192 -11.39 -9.74 -5.19
C ILE A 192 -12.32 -10.49 -6.14
N CYS A 193 -12.29 -10.17 -7.43
CA CYS A 193 -13.22 -10.74 -8.40
C CYS A 193 -12.55 -11.33 -9.65
N GLY A 194 -11.22 -11.44 -9.68
CA GLY A 194 -10.49 -12.00 -10.83
C GLY A 194 -10.57 -11.14 -12.09
N VAL A 195 -10.97 -9.87 -11.98
CA VAL A 195 -11.21 -8.97 -13.12
C VAL A 195 -9.92 -8.28 -13.55
N ASP A 196 -9.62 -8.34 -14.85
CA ASP A 196 -8.67 -7.44 -15.49
C ASP A 196 -9.33 -6.07 -15.70
N LEU A 197 -9.06 -5.13 -14.81
CA LEU A 197 -9.67 -3.80 -14.82
C LEU A 197 -9.50 -3.06 -16.15
N MET A 198 -8.40 -3.30 -16.88
CA MET A 198 -8.16 -2.64 -18.16
C MET A 198 -9.08 -3.14 -19.29
N LYS A 199 -9.59 -4.37 -19.17
CA LYS A 199 -10.50 -4.98 -20.14
C LYS A 199 -11.97 -4.90 -19.72
N GLN A 200 -12.23 -4.90 -18.42
CA GLN A 200 -13.58 -5.03 -17.83
C GLN A 200 -13.89 -3.87 -16.88
N PHE A 201 -13.45 -2.66 -17.23
CA PHE A 201 -13.70 -1.47 -16.41
C PHE A 201 -15.20 -1.26 -16.15
N GLY A 202 -15.56 -1.09 -14.88
CA GLY A 202 -16.93 -0.76 -14.46
C GLY A 202 -17.95 -1.87 -14.63
N ALA A 203 -17.51 -3.06 -15.07
CA ALA A 203 -18.40 -4.21 -15.12
C ALA A 203 -18.84 -4.61 -13.70
N GLU A 204 -20.12 -4.88 -13.54
CA GLU A 204 -20.67 -5.47 -12.33
C GLU A 204 -20.35 -6.97 -12.33
N THR A 205 -19.78 -7.44 -11.23
CA THR A 205 -19.50 -8.86 -10.98
C THR A 205 -20.16 -9.25 -9.67
N ASN A 206 -20.73 -10.43 -9.59
CA ASN A 206 -21.32 -10.94 -8.34
C ASN A 206 -20.39 -11.99 -7.74
N LEU A 207 -20.10 -11.88 -6.44
CA LEU A 207 -19.45 -12.94 -5.70
C LEU A 207 -20.46 -14.07 -5.40
N ASP A 208 -19.96 -15.26 -5.10
CA ASP A 208 -20.81 -16.42 -4.73
C ASP A 208 -21.70 -16.13 -3.52
N SER A 209 -21.31 -15.17 -2.68
CA SER A 209 -22.09 -14.67 -1.55
C SER A 209 -23.27 -13.77 -1.93
N GLY A 210 -23.42 -13.42 -3.21
CA GLY A 210 -24.43 -12.47 -3.69
C GLY A 210 -24.04 -11.00 -3.57
N VAL A 211 -22.81 -10.70 -3.14
CA VAL A 211 -22.31 -9.33 -3.05
C VAL A 211 -21.97 -8.80 -4.44
N HIS A 212 -22.49 -7.62 -4.77
CA HIS A 212 -22.20 -6.93 -6.02
C HIS A 212 -20.82 -6.25 -5.98
N VAL A 213 -19.98 -6.45 -6.98
CA VAL A 213 -18.63 -5.86 -7.05
C VAL A 213 -18.51 -4.98 -8.28
N PHE A 214 -18.06 -3.75 -8.09
CA PHE A 214 -17.73 -2.79 -9.15
C PHE A 214 -16.25 -2.46 -9.11
N SER A 215 -15.56 -2.61 -10.24
CA SER A 215 -14.12 -2.33 -10.32
C SER A 215 -13.88 -1.02 -11.05
N ILE A 216 -13.22 -0.05 -10.38
CA ILE A 216 -12.90 1.27 -10.93
C ILE A 216 -11.43 1.64 -10.76
N TYR A 217 -10.99 2.65 -11.48
CA TYR A 217 -9.62 3.14 -11.38
C TYR A 217 -9.34 3.75 -10.00
N HIS A 218 -8.13 3.50 -9.50
CA HIS A 218 -7.65 4.12 -8.27
C HIS A 218 -7.61 5.64 -8.40
N PRO A 219 -7.94 6.43 -7.34
CA PRO A 219 -7.91 7.89 -7.38
C PRO A 219 -6.59 8.48 -7.89
N ASN A 220 -5.44 7.89 -7.55
CA ASN A 220 -4.13 8.33 -8.09
C ASN A 220 -4.09 8.28 -9.63
N TYR A 221 -4.67 7.25 -10.23
CA TYR A 221 -4.75 7.18 -11.69
C TYR A 221 -5.63 8.30 -12.25
N LEU A 222 -6.73 8.63 -11.59
CA LEU A 222 -7.65 9.70 -12.01
C LEU A 222 -7.06 11.11 -11.86
N ILE A 223 -6.11 11.28 -10.95
CA ILE A 223 -5.32 12.52 -10.84
C ILE A 223 -4.40 12.65 -12.07
N LEU A 224 -3.74 11.57 -12.45
CA LEU A 224 -2.84 11.54 -13.61
C LEU A 224 -3.58 11.56 -14.96
N LYS A 225 -4.79 10.99 -15.00
CA LYS A 225 -5.62 10.84 -16.21
C LYS A 225 -7.02 11.39 -15.97
N PRO A 226 -7.22 12.73 -15.93
CA PRO A 226 -8.50 13.34 -15.60
C PRO A 226 -9.67 12.95 -16.52
N ALA A 227 -9.38 12.61 -17.78
CA ALA A 227 -10.40 12.16 -18.73
C ALA A 227 -11.13 10.88 -18.29
N ALA A 228 -10.46 10.01 -17.51
CA ALA A 228 -11.07 8.78 -16.99
C ALA A 228 -12.13 9.02 -15.89
N LYS A 229 -12.22 10.24 -15.34
CA LYS A 229 -13.21 10.58 -14.30
C LYS A 229 -14.65 10.43 -14.78
N ALA A 230 -14.92 10.74 -16.06
CA ALA A 230 -16.27 10.60 -16.63
C ALA A 230 -16.76 9.14 -16.60
N SER A 231 -15.90 8.18 -16.96
CA SER A 231 -16.24 6.76 -16.92
C SER A 231 -16.48 6.28 -15.48
N VAL A 232 -15.62 6.72 -14.54
CA VAL A 232 -15.82 6.38 -13.11
C VAL A 232 -17.12 6.97 -12.58
N TRP A 233 -17.48 8.18 -12.98
CA TRP A 233 -18.71 8.81 -12.58
C TRP A 233 -19.95 7.98 -12.96
N THR A 234 -19.99 7.44 -14.19
CA THR A 234 -21.07 6.56 -14.63
C THR A 234 -21.20 5.32 -13.73
N VAL A 235 -20.07 4.69 -13.36
CA VAL A 235 -20.11 3.52 -12.47
C VAL A 235 -20.61 3.89 -11.07
N LEU A 236 -20.17 5.03 -10.53
CA LEU A 236 -20.63 5.49 -9.21
C LEU A 236 -22.13 5.79 -9.18
N GLN A 237 -22.70 6.31 -10.27
CA GLN A 237 -24.15 6.47 -10.42
C GLN A 237 -24.89 5.12 -10.42
N ASN A 238 -24.33 4.10 -11.10
CA ASN A 238 -24.87 2.75 -11.08
C ASN A 238 -24.87 2.17 -9.66
N VAL A 239 -23.76 2.32 -8.93
CA VAL A 239 -23.65 1.92 -7.52
C VAL A 239 -24.71 2.63 -6.67
N GLN A 240 -24.89 3.95 -6.84
CA GLN A 240 -25.90 4.71 -6.09
C GLN A 240 -27.31 4.22 -6.38
N ASN A 241 -27.63 3.92 -7.65
CA ASN A 241 -28.95 3.42 -8.04
C ASN A 241 -29.19 2.01 -7.50
N LEU A 242 -28.19 1.13 -7.59
CA LEU A 242 -28.29 -0.22 -7.05
C LEU A 242 -28.49 -0.17 -5.53
N LEU A 243 -27.75 0.65 -4.80
CA LEU A 243 -27.88 0.76 -3.35
C LEU A 243 -29.29 1.17 -2.90
N LYS A 244 -29.99 1.99 -3.71
CA LYS A 244 -31.38 2.40 -3.44
C LYS A 244 -32.40 1.29 -3.69
N SER A 245 -32.03 0.29 -4.48
CA SER A 245 -32.90 -0.85 -4.82
C SER A 245 -32.71 -2.05 -3.90
N LEU A 246 -31.60 -2.12 -3.18
CA LEU A 246 -31.28 -3.14 -2.17
C LEU A 246 -31.80 -2.75 -0.78
#